data_310184e9a3a029af1f2799e5797b49f3
#
_entry.id   310184e9a3a029af1f2799e5797b49f3
#
_cell.length_a   1.000
_cell.length_b   1.000
_cell.length_c   1.000
_cell.angle_alpha   90.00
_cell.angle_beta   90.00
_cell.angle_gamma   90.00
#
_symmetry.space_group_name_H-M   'P 1'
#
loop_
_entity.id
_entity.type
_entity.pdbx_description
1 polymer ?
#
loop_
_entity_poly.entity_id
_entity_poly.type
_entity_poly.pdbx_seq_one_letter_code
_entity_poly.pdbx_strand_id
1 'polypeptide(L)'
;MPLTFAPYFEKYQALLGEVDAVFAKVKAACPEAVTCGLGCSDCCHALFDVSLVEALYLNVVFNERFPKGPEREKILDLADRADRAHYKLKRKAFKAGEKGVSTEQILADLARERIRCPLLGDDDRCVLYDCRPVTCRLYGVPLEIGGKAHTCGKSGFVPGGAYPTVKVEMLQDRLFALSGELAAGIGSSYPLLADMLVPVSMALLTEYTPEYLGVPGEDDPASETPGVVDEASAAPVFARVENDCGSCGEAPGSAACASCGGSTSWVLGGPDDSRAKPDTSGKGD
;
A
#
# COMPACT_ATOMS: atom_id res chain seq x y z
N MET A 1 -2.84 18.26 -24.14
CA MET A 1 -3.49 18.87 -22.95
C MET A 1 -2.59 18.70 -21.73
N PRO A 2 -2.52 19.68 -20.80
CA PRO A 2 -1.75 19.47 -19.57
C PRO A 2 -2.33 18.30 -18.76
N LEU A 3 -1.47 17.44 -18.22
CA LEU A 3 -1.88 16.34 -17.35
C LEU A 3 -2.55 16.90 -16.11
N THR A 4 -3.75 16.43 -15.79
CA THR A 4 -4.49 16.84 -14.60
C THR A 4 -4.73 15.63 -13.70
N PHE A 5 -4.22 15.69 -12.47
CA PHE A 5 -4.37 14.63 -11.48
C PHE A 5 -5.39 14.98 -10.39
N ALA A 6 -5.87 16.24 -10.34
CA ALA A 6 -6.71 16.76 -9.27
C ALA A 6 -7.94 15.89 -8.96
N PRO A 7 -8.77 15.44 -9.93
CA PRO A 7 -9.95 14.63 -9.62
C PRO A 7 -9.62 13.29 -8.93
N TYR A 8 -8.45 12.71 -9.25
CA TYR A 8 -8.00 11.43 -8.66
C TYR A 8 -7.41 11.65 -7.27
N PHE A 9 -6.74 12.78 -7.08
CA PHE A 9 -6.20 13.16 -5.76
C PHE A 9 -7.32 13.48 -4.77
N GLU A 10 -8.42 14.10 -5.20
CA GLU A 10 -9.60 14.31 -4.36
C GLU A 10 -10.19 12.97 -3.87
N LYS A 11 -10.34 11.99 -4.77
CA LYS A 11 -10.81 10.64 -4.43
C LYS A 11 -9.82 9.92 -3.49
N TYR A 12 -8.53 10.06 -3.75
CA TYR A 12 -7.49 9.48 -2.89
C TYR A 12 -7.49 10.13 -1.50
N GLN A 13 -7.63 11.44 -1.40
CA GLN A 13 -7.73 12.15 -0.12
C GLN A 13 -8.99 11.74 0.66
N ALA A 14 -10.11 11.51 -0.02
CA ALA A 14 -11.31 10.96 0.62
C ALA A 14 -11.03 9.56 1.21
N LEU A 15 -10.34 8.69 0.47
CA LEU A 15 -9.88 7.39 0.97
C LEU A 15 -8.96 7.53 2.18
N LEU A 16 -8.03 8.48 2.17
CA LEU A 16 -7.15 8.75 3.32
C LEU A 16 -7.96 9.16 4.56
N GLY A 17 -9.02 9.95 4.39
CA GLY A 17 -9.93 10.32 5.48
C GLY A 17 -10.64 9.12 6.10
N GLU A 18 -11.09 8.15 5.27
CA GLU A 18 -11.68 6.90 5.76
C GLU A 18 -10.64 6.05 6.52
N VAL A 19 -9.42 5.97 6.01
CA VAL A 19 -8.30 5.26 6.65
C VAL A 19 -7.97 5.87 8.03
N ASP A 20 -7.93 7.19 8.13
CA ASP A 20 -7.71 7.89 9.41
C ASP A 20 -8.86 7.63 10.39
N ALA A 21 -10.10 7.58 9.92
CA ALA A 21 -11.26 7.24 10.75
C ALA A 21 -11.19 5.80 11.27
N VAL A 22 -10.72 4.85 10.45
CA VAL A 22 -10.48 3.46 10.89
C VAL A 22 -9.39 3.40 11.95
N PHE A 23 -8.25 4.07 11.72
CA PHE A 23 -7.20 4.16 12.73
C PHE A 23 -7.72 4.72 14.07
N ALA A 24 -8.51 5.80 14.02
CA ALA A 24 -9.10 6.42 15.21
C ALA A 24 -10.04 5.46 15.95
N LYS A 25 -10.87 4.67 15.22
CA LYS A 25 -11.74 3.64 15.81
C LYS A 25 -10.94 2.55 16.53
N VAL A 26 -9.89 2.02 15.90
CA VAL A 26 -9.03 1.00 16.53
C VAL A 26 -8.32 1.57 17.76
N LYS A 27 -7.81 2.81 17.67
CA LYS A 27 -7.17 3.48 18.79
C LYS A 27 -8.13 3.71 19.95
N ALA A 28 -9.39 4.07 19.69
CA ALA A 28 -10.40 4.24 20.72
C ALA A 28 -10.79 2.89 21.39
N ALA A 29 -10.82 1.80 20.61
CA ALA A 29 -11.13 0.47 21.12
C ALA A 29 -9.96 -0.16 21.91
N CYS A 30 -8.71 0.18 21.56
CA CYS A 30 -7.51 -0.43 22.14
C CYS A 30 -6.45 0.66 22.48
N PRO A 31 -6.77 1.64 23.37
CA PRO A 31 -5.90 2.81 23.59
C PRO A 31 -4.52 2.45 24.12
N GLU A 32 -4.43 1.44 24.99
CA GLU A 32 -3.16 0.99 25.58
C GLU A 32 -2.29 0.21 24.59
N ALA A 33 -2.90 -0.41 23.57
CA ALA A 33 -2.18 -1.20 22.59
C ALA A 33 -1.68 -0.36 21.41
N VAL A 34 -2.36 0.74 21.05
CA VAL A 34 -1.97 1.65 19.96
C VAL A 34 -0.99 2.68 20.48
N THR A 35 0.30 2.35 20.46
CA THR A 35 1.40 3.24 20.89
C THR A 35 1.83 4.24 19.82
N CYS A 36 1.26 4.14 18.60
CA CYS A 36 1.61 4.98 17.47
C CYS A 36 1.21 6.43 17.72
N GLY A 37 2.15 7.38 17.55
CA GLY A 37 1.96 8.80 17.77
C GLY A 37 3.13 9.64 17.27
N LEU A 38 3.13 10.92 17.60
CA LEU A 38 4.23 11.83 17.26
C LEU A 38 5.55 11.33 17.87
N GLY A 39 6.61 11.30 17.07
CA GLY A 39 7.92 10.81 17.45
C GLY A 39 8.10 9.29 17.29
N CYS A 40 7.05 8.55 16.89
CA CYS A 40 7.21 7.18 16.44
C CYS A 40 7.60 7.15 14.97
N SER A 41 8.79 6.62 14.66
CA SER A 41 9.35 6.54 13.30
C SER A 41 9.46 5.09 12.79
N ASP A 42 8.79 4.11 13.41
CA ASP A 42 8.96 2.70 13.04
C ASP A 42 8.51 2.40 11.60
N CYS A 43 7.37 2.92 11.17
CA CYS A 43 6.90 2.83 9.78
C CYS A 43 7.88 3.45 8.77
N CYS A 44 8.68 4.44 9.20
CA CYS A 44 9.71 5.07 8.36
C CYS A 44 10.96 4.19 8.13
N HIS A 45 10.97 2.98 8.64
CA HIS A 45 12.03 1.99 8.39
C HIS A 45 11.45 0.70 7.78
N ALA A 46 10.15 0.59 7.62
CA ALA A 46 9.50 -0.57 7.03
C ALA A 46 9.64 -0.56 5.50
N LEU A 47 9.73 -1.75 4.94
CA LEU A 47 9.69 -1.95 3.49
C LEU A 47 8.24 -2.06 3.03
N PHE A 48 7.83 -1.18 2.15
CA PHE A 48 6.57 -1.27 1.42
C PHE A 48 6.66 -0.46 0.14
N ASP A 49 5.84 -0.81 -0.82
CA ASP A 49 5.66 -0.05 -2.05
C ASP A 49 4.34 0.72 -1.99
N VAL A 50 4.25 1.79 -2.76
CA VAL A 50 3.07 2.64 -2.94
C VAL A 50 2.52 2.46 -4.35
N SER A 51 1.20 2.55 -4.49
CA SER A 51 0.50 2.48 -5.78
C SER A 51 0.77 3.71 -6.64
N LEU A 52 0.39 3.65 -7.93
CA LEU A 52 0.54 4.77 -8.86
C LEU A 52 -0.07 6.06 -8.33
N VAL A 53 -1.32 6.01 -7.85
CA VAL A 53 -2.01 7.22 -7.34
C VAL A 53 -1.31 7.80 -6.11
N GLU A 54 -0.80 6.95 -5.21
CA GLU A 54 -0.03 7.37 -4.05
C GLU A 54 1.31 7.97 -4.44
N ALA A 55 2.01 7.34 -5.39
CA ALA A 55 3.31 7.79 -5.88
C ALA A 55 3.21 9.16 -6.53
N LEU A 56 2.24 9.36 -7.42
CA LEU A 56 1.97 10.65 -8.05
C LEU A 56 1.58 11.72 -7.04
N TYR A 57 0.68 11.40 -6.09
CA TYR A 57 0.28 12.33 -5.04
C TYR A 57 1.47 12.78 -4.20
N LEU A 58 2.30 11.83 -3.72
CA LEU A 58 3.51 12.15 -2.97
C LEU A 58 4.49 13.01 -3.77
N ASN A 59 4.69 12.68 -5.06
CA ASN A 59 5.60 13.43 -5.93
C ASN A 59 5.14 14.88 -6.12
N VAL A 60 3.85 15.09 -6.42
CA VAL A 60 3.29 16.44 -6.60
C VAL A 60 3.42 17.24 -5.32
N VAL A 61 2.98 16.71 -4.17
CA VAL A 61 3.07 17.40 -2.88
C VAL A 61 4.52 17.67 -2.48
N PHE A 62 5.44 16.73 -2.76
CA PHE A 62 6.87 16.93 -2.52
C PHE A 62 7.42 18.09 -3.35
N ASN A 63 7.08 18.14 -4.65
CA ASN A 63 7.53 19.21 -5.54
C ASN A 63 6.98 20.58 -5.13
N GLU A 64 5.75 20.65 -4.63
CA GLU A 64 5.13 21.88 -4.13
C GLU A 64 5.76 22.37 -2.82
N ARG A 65 6.03 21.47 -1.88
CA ARG A 65 6.53 21.83 -0.55
C ARG A 65 8.04 22.06 -0.50
N PHE A 66 8.77 21.38 -1.37
CA PHE A 66 10.22 21.46 -1.43
C PHE A 66 10.65 22.01 -2.81
N PRO A 67 10.63 23.34 -3.01
CA PRO A 67 11.18 23.95 -4.23
C PRO A 67 12.68 23.65 -4.35
N LYS A 68 13.25 23.89 -5.54
CA LYS A 68 14.70 23.69 -5.77
C LYS A 68 15.53 24.40 -4.70
N GLY A 69 16.46 23.67 -4.09
CA GLY A 69 17.32 24.17 -3.04
C GLY A 69 17.89 23.06 -2.14
N PRO A 70 18.73 23.43 -1.16
CA PRO A 70 19.51 22.47 -0.36
C PRO A 70 18.68 21.46 0.41
N GLU A 71 17.50 21.86 0.90
CA GLU A 71 16.62 20.96 1.65
C GLU A 71 16.05 19.86 0.73
N ARG A 72 15.58 20.25 -0.45
CA ARG A 72 15.14 19.30 -1.48
C ARG A 72 16.26 18.35 -1.87
N GLU A 73 17.45 18.88 -2.16
CA GLU A 73 18.61 18.08 -2.54
C GLU A 73 18.98 17.07 -1.47
N LYS A 74 18.97 17.46 -0.19
CA LYS A 74 19.19 16.53 0.94
C LYS A 74 18.19 15.38 0.92
N ILE A 75 16.90 15.66 0.69
CA ILE A 75 15.87 14.61 0.64
C ILE A 75 16.06 13.70 -0.56
N LEU A 76 16.40 14.25 -1.74
CA LEU A 76 16.65 13.47 -2.95
C LEU A 76 17.91 12.60 -2.83
N ASP A 77 18.97 13.07 -2.17
CA ASP A 77 20.16 12.26 -1.85
C ASP A 77 19.80 11.08 -0.93
N LEU A 78 18.92 11.30 0.06
CA LEU A 78 18.43 10.23 0.91
C LEU A 78 17.55 9.25 0.13
N ALA A 79 16.73 9.76 -0.80
CA ALA A 79 15.90 8.94 -1.68
C ALA A 79 16.75 8.05 -2.60
N ASP A 80 17.80 8.58 -3.23
CA ASP A 80 18.73 7.82 -4.07
C ASP A 80 19.42 6.69 -3.27
N ARG A 81 19.86 6.98 -2.05
CA ARG A 81 20.46 5.93 -1.18
C ARG A 81 19.47 4.85 -0.79
N ALA A 82 18.24 5.24 -0.43
CA ALA A 82 17.17 4.31 -0.09
C ALA A 82 16.79 3.46 -1.31
N ASP A 83 16.68 4.06 -2.50
CA ASP A 83 16.33 3.37 -3.74
C ASP A 83 17.37 2.30 -4.12
N ARG A 84 18.64 2.64 -4.04
CA ARG A 84 19.73 1.66 -4.24
C ARG A 84 19.68 0.50 -3.24
N ALA A 85 19.28 0.76 -2.00
CA ALA A 85 19.10 -0.29 -0.99
C ALA A 85 17.89 -1.19 -1.33
N HIS A 86 16.75 -0.60 -1.70
CA HIS A 86 15.56 -1.32 -2.19
C HIS A 86 15.89 -2.20 -3.39
N TYR A 87 16.57 -1.65 -4.39
CA TYR A 87 16.99 -2.40 -5.58
C TYR A 87 17.83 -3.63 -5.22
N LYS A 88 18.82 -3.50 -4.32
CA LYS A 88 19.65 -4.61 -3.88
C LYS A 88 18.81 -5.70 -3.21
N LEU A 89 17.85 -5.33 -2.37
CA LEU A 89 16.95 -6.27 -1.70
C LEU A 89 16.00 -6.96 -2.68
N LYS A 90 15.35 -6.22 -3.58
CA LYS A 90 14.49 -6.80 -4.62
C LYS A 90 15.27 -7.78 -5.51
N ARG A 91 16.50 -7.42 -5.91
CA ARG A 91 17.37 -8.32 -6.67
C ARG A 91 17.78 -9.57 -5.89
N LYS A 92 18.03 -9.44 -4.57
CA LYS A 92 18.33 -10.59 -3.69
C LYS A 92 17.10 -11.52 -3.60
N ALA A 93 15.92 -10.95 -3.40
CA ALA A 93 14.65 -11.66 -3.34
C ALA A 93 14.36 -12.41 -4.66
N PHE A 94 14.51 -11.75 -5.80
CA PHE A 94 14.38 -12.36 -7.12
C PHE A 94 15.30 -13.59 -7.30
N LYS A 95 16.59 -13.43 -7.00
CA LYS A 95 17.56 -14.53 -7.07
C LYS A 95 17.27 -15.68 -6.09
N ALA A 96 16.62 -15.39 -4.95
CA ALA A 96 16.19 -16.43 -4.02
C ALA A 96 15.03 -17.24 -4.62
N GLY A 97 14.07 -16.56 -5.29
CA GLY A 97 12.98 -17.20 -6.03
C GLY A 97 13.50 -18.10 -7.16
N GLU A 98 14.46 -17.64 -7.97
CA GLU A 98 15.10 -18.45 -9.01
C GLU A 98 15.78 -19.74 -8.44
N LYS A 99 16.21 -19.71 -7.18
CA LYS A 99 16.79 -20.86 -6.45
C LYS A 99 15.74 -21.74 -5.78
N GLY A 100 14.44 -21.48 -5.99
CA GLY A 100 13.36 -22.27 -5.42
C GLY A 100 13.00 -21.94 -3.96
N VAL A 101 13.47 -20.81 -3.42
CA VAL A 101 12.98 -20.34 -2.11
C VAL A 101 11.53 -19.93 -2.25
N SER A 102 10.67 -20.40 -1.31
CA SER A 102 9.24 -20.10 -1.37
C SER A 102 8.96 -18.60 -1.23
N THR A 103 7.90 -18.13 -1.89
CA THR A 103 7.45 -16.72 -1.79
C THR A 103 7.20 -16.32 -0.34
N GLU A 104 6.62 -17.20 0.49
CA GLU A 104 6.38 -16.96 1.90
C GLU A 104 7.69 -16.67 2.67
N GLN A 105 8.73 -17.46 2.41
CA GLN A 105 10.04 -17.25 3.04
C GLN A 105 10.70 -15.96 2.58
N ILE A 106 10.61 -15.64 1.28
CA ILE A 106 11.13 -14.39 0.71
C ILE A 106 10.44 -13.18 1.36
N LEU A 107 9.10 -13.20 1.47
CA LEU A 107 8.33 -12.13 2.11
C LEU A 107 8.67 -12.00 3.60
N ALA A 108 8.83 -13.13 4.32
CA ALA A 108 9.23 -13.12 5.72
C ALA A 108 10.64 -12.53 5.93
N ASP A 109 11.56 -12.79 5.02
CA ASP A 109 12.90 -12.23 5.06
C ASP A 109 12.89 -10.73 4.75
N LEU A 110 12.14 -10.30 3.73
CA LEU A 110 11.97 -8.88 3.39
C LEU A 110 11.32 -8.09 4.53
N ALA A 111 10.33 -8.67 5.22
CA ALA A 111 9.65 -8.00 6.34
C ALA A 111 10.58 -7.69 7.53
N ARG A 112 11.75 -8.34 7.63
CA ARG A 112 12.77 -8.09 8.66
C ARG A 112 13.77 -7.01 8.27
N GLU A 113 13.87 -6.71 6.98
CA GLU A 113 14.81 -5.71 6.48
C GLU A 113 14.31 -4.29 6.83
N ARG A 114 15.24 -3.38 7.05
CA ARG A 114 14.94 -2.02 7.47
C ARG A 114 15.69 -1.03 6.59
N ILE A 115 14.95 -0.16 5.90
CA ILE A 115 15.50 0.96 5.12
C ILE A 115 14.88 2.25 5.60
N ARG A 116 15.71 3.23 5.94
CA ARG A 116 15.23 4.54 6.37
C ARG A 116 14.52 5.26 5.22
N CYS A 117 13.29 5.69 5.47
CA CYS A 117 12.50 6.49 4.54
C CYS A 117 13.19 7.85 4.30
N PRO A 118 13.29 8.32 3.05
CA PRO A 118 13.87 9.62 2.73
C PRO A 118 13.10 10.80 3.33
N LEU A 119 11.80 10.62 3.60
CA LEU A 119 10.92 11.63 4.19
C LEU A 119 11.02 11.71 5.74
N LEU A 120 11.82 10.88 6.37
CA LEU A 120 12.06 10.97 7.81
C LEU A 120 13.04 12.10 8.09
N GLY A 121 12.61 13.14 8.80
CA GLY A 121 13.44 14.24 9.25
C GLY A 121 14.46 13.84 10.32
N ASP A 122 15.31 14.78 10.71
CA ASP A 122 16.31 14.57 11.77
C ASP A 122 15.69 14.60 13.18
N ASP A 123 14.45 15.07 13.30
CA ASP A 123 13.63 15.12 14.51
C ASP A 123 12.73 13.89 14.69
N ASP A 124 12.99 12.80 13.95
CA ASP A 124 12.16 11.59 13.90
C ASP A 124 10.71 11.81 13.45
N ARG A 125 10.46 12.88 12.68
CA ARG A 125 9.15 13.18 12.10
C ARG A 125 9.18 13.08 10.59
N CYS A 126 8.07 12.61 10.02
CA CYS A 126 7.90 12.64 8.56
C CYS A 126 7.69 14.08 8.09
N VAL A 127 8.49 14.55 7.13
CA VAL A 127 8.36 15.91 6.57
C VAL A 127 7.09 16.11 5.73
N LEU A 128 6.44 15.00 5.31
CA LEU A 128 5.13 14.97 4.65
C LEU A 128 4.09 14.23 5.51
N TYR A 129 4.04 14.49 6.82
CA TYR A 129 3.24 13.71 7.76
C TYR A 129 1.75 13.62 7.41
N ASP A 130 1.16 14.72 6.99
CA ASP A 130 -0.25 14.83 6.58
C ASP A 130 -0.56 14.15 5.23
N CYS A 131 0.46 13.93 4.39
CA CYS A 131 0.36 13.30 3.08
C CYS A 131 0.87 11.86 3.06
N ARG A 132 1.01 11.23 4.23
CA ARG A 132 1.51 9.85 4.34
C ARG A 132 0.62 8.87 3.57
N PRO A 133 1.22 7.87 2.87
CA PRO A 133 0.49 6.77 2.24
C PRO A 133 -0.37 5.97 3.22
N VAL A 134 -1.31 5.20 2.68
CA VAL A 134 -2.22 4.34 3.45
C VAL A 134 -1.46 3.42 4.41
N THR A 135 -0.40 2.77 3.94
CA THR A 135 0.43 1.87 4.78
C THR A 135 1.01 2.59 5.99
N CYS A 136 1.51 3.82 5.83
CA CYS A 136 2.05 4.60 6.95
C CYS A 136 0.99 4.97 7.98
N ARG A 137 -0.26 5.23 7.54
CA ARG A 137 -1.38 5.62 8.42
C ARG A 137 -1.86 4.46 9.26
N LEU A 138 -1.81 3.24 8.72
CA LEU A 138 -2.32 2.03 9.38
C LEU A 138 -1.24 1.20 10.08
N TYR A 139 0.03 1.59 10.00
CA TYR A 139 1.15 0.79 10.51
C TYR A 139 1.05 0.42 12.00
N GLY A 140 0.42 1.26 12.80
CA GLY A 140 0.29 1.09 14.26
C GLY A 140 -0.92 0.28 14.74
N VAL A 141 -1.75 -0.24 13.83
CA VAL A 141 -2.94 -1.04 14.14
C VAL A 141 -2.80 -2.45 13.57
N PRO A 142 -3.59 -3.45 14.05
CA PRO A 142 -3.55 -4.79 13.49
C PRO A 142 -4.01 -4.81 12.03
N LEU A 143 -3.22 -5.44 11.18
CA LEU A 143 -3.47 -5.61 9.75
C LEU A 143 -3.65 -7.09 9.44
N GLU A 144 -4.60 -7.44 8.58
CA GLU A 144 -4.72 -8.76 7.98
C GLU A 144 -4.14 -8.73 6.58
N ILE A 145 -3.13 -9.57 6.33
CA ILE A 145 -2.45 -9.71 5.05
C ILE A 145 -2.37 -11.21 4.74
N GLY A 146 -2.95 -11.64 3.62
CA GLY A 146 -2.98 -13.07 3.25
C GLY A 146 -3.65 -13.95 4.31
N GLY A 147 -4.70 -13.46 4.97
CA GLY A 147 -5.41 -14.18 6.04
C GLY A 147 -4.64 -14.29 7.37
N LYS A 148 -3.48 -13.64 7.50
CA LYS A 148 -2.65 -13.62 8.73
C LYS A 148 -2.67 -12.23 9.35
N ALA A 149 -2.80 -12.16 10.68
CA ALA A 149 -2.73 -10.91 11.42
C ALA A 149 -1.28 -10.46 11.62
N HIS A 150 -1.03 -9.19 11.34
CA HIS A 150 0.27 -8.52 11.50
C HIS A 150 0.10 -7.30 12.40
N THR A 151 1.06 -7.08 13.29
CA THR A 151 1.10 -5.90 14.16
C THR A 151 2.50 -5.28 14.16
N CYS A 152 2.58 -3.99 14.43
CA CYS A 152 3.85 -3.32 14.64
C CYS A 152 4.52 -3.87 15.91
N GLY A 153 5.82 -4.17 15.83
CA GLY A 153 6.59 -4.70 16.97
C GLY A 153 6.71 -3.74 18.16
N LYS A 154 6.37 -2.46 17.98
CA LYS A 154 6.31 -1.45 19.06
C LYS A 154 4.91 -1.28 19.64
N SER A 155 3.90 -1.95 19.07
CA SER A 155 2.53 -1.90 19.59
C SER A 155 2.37 -2.81 20.81
N GLY A 156 1.35 -2.54 21.62
CA GLY A 156 0.98 -3.38 22.77
C GLY A 156 0.04 -4.54 22.41
N PHE A 157 -0.17 -4.84 21.13
CA PHE A 157 -1.00 -5.96 20.71
C PHE A 157 -0.34 -7.30 20.99
N VAL A 158 -1.05 -8.19 21.65
CA VAL A 158 -0.52 -9.51 22.05
C VAL A 158 -0.93 -10.56 21.00
N PRO A 159 0.01 -11.40 20.51
CA PRO A 159 -0.32 -12.49 19.60
C PRO A 159 -1.45 -13.39 20.14
N GLY A 160 -2.43 -13.72 19.29
CA GLY A 160 -3.61 -14.52 19.66
C GLY A 160 -4.73 -13.74 20.34
N GLY A 161 -4.56 -12.46 20.63
CA GLY A 161 -5.62 -11.59 21.12
C GLY A 161 -6.64 -11.25 20.03
N ALA A 162 -7.92 -11.14 20.40
CA ALA A 162 -8.98 -10.70 19.48
C ALA A 162 -9.00 -9.16 19.43
N TYR A 163 -8.56 -8.59 18.31
CA TYR A 163 -8.53 -7.15 18.10
C TYR A 163 -9.21 -6.75 16.77
N PRO A 164 -9.78 -5.55 16.70
CA PRO A 164 -10.21 -5.01 15.41
C PRO A 164 -9.05 -5.00 14.43
N THR A 165 -9.20 -5.64 13.28
CA THR A 165 -8.14 -5.84 12.30
C THR A 165 -8.56 -5.27 10.95
N VAL A 166 -7.64 -4.57 10.26
CA VAL A 166 -7.87 -3.97 8.96
C VAL A 166 -7.43 -4.93 7.86
N LYS A 167 -8.32 -5.26 6.93
CA LYS A 167 -8.01 -6.07 5.75
C LYS A 167 -7.29 -5.21 4.70
N VAL A 168 -6.02 -5.49 4.50
CA VAL A 168 -5.16 -4.67 3.61
C VAL A 168 -5.54 -4.85 2.15
N GLU A 169 -5.93 -6.06 1.75
CA GLU A 169 -6.31 -6.37 0.37
C GLU A 169 -7.44 -5.48 -0.14
N MET A 170 -8.46 -5.22 0.68
CA MET A 170 -9.56 -4.34 0.29
C MET A 170 -9.11 -2.89 0.01
N LEU A 171 -8.11 -2.41 0.74
CA LEU A 171 -7.53 -1.09 0.52
C LEU A 171 -6.66 -1.08 -0.74
N GLN A 172 -5.90 -2.14 -0.96
CA GLN A 172 -5.09 -2.31 -2.17
C GLN A 172 -5.99 -2.34 -3.41
N ASP A 173 -7.10 -3.08 -3.40
CA ASP A 173 -8.06 -3.12 -4.51
C ASP A 173 -8.59 -1.71 -4.82
N ARG A 174 -8.91 -0.91 -3.81
CA ARG A 174 -9.35 0.49 -4.00
C ARG A 174 -8.24 1.38 -4.56
N LEU A 175 -7.00 1.21 -4.11
CA LEU A 175 -5.84 1.95 -4.62
C LEU A 175 -5.55 1.59 -6.08
N PHE A 176 -5.65 0.30 -6.44
CA PHE A 176 -5.50 -0.14 -7.84
C PHE A 176 -6.65 0.37 -8.71
N ALA A 177 -7.89 0.36 -8.21
CA ALA A 177 -9.03 0.93 -8.94
C ALA A 177 -8.82 2.42 -9.22
N LEU A 178 -8.41 3.22 -8.23
CA LEU A 178 -8.08 4.64 -8.41
C LEU A 178 -6.90 4.86 -9.37
N SER A 179 -5.89 4.00 -9.29
CA SER A 179 -4.74 4.04 -10.21
C SER A 179 -5.18 3.73 -11.65
N GLY A 180 -6.12 2.79 -11.82
CA GLY A 180 -6.73 2.45 -13.11
C GLY A 180 -7.55 3.61 -13.70
N GLU A 181 -8.39 4.24 -12.87
CA GLU A 181 -9.15 5.43 -13.27
C GLU A 181 -8.20 6.56 -13.69
N LEU A 182 -7.11 6.77 -12.95
CA LEU A 182 -6.10 7.78 -13.27
C LEU A 182 -5.40 7.44 -14.59
N ALA A 183 -4.89 6.23 -14.78
CA ALA A 183 -4.20 5.81 -15.99
C ALA A 183 -5.10 5.95 -17.23
N ALA A 184 -6.37 5.52 -17.12
CA ALA A 184 -7.36 5.68 -18.19
C ALA A 184 -7.67 7.17 -18.46
N GLY A 185 -7.84 7.96 -17.41
CA GLY A 185 -8.21 9.36 -17.53
C GLY A 185 -7.13 10.27 -18.11
N ILE A 186 -5.85 9.91 -17.95
CA ILE A 186 -4.73 10.60 -18.63
C ILE A 186 -4.48 10.06 -20.05
N GLY A 187 -5.20 9.02 -20.48
CA GLY A 187 -5.03 8.41 -21.80
C GLY A 187 -3.74 7.62 -21.96
N SER A 188 -3.27 6.98 -20.87
CA SER A 188 -2.05 6.16 -20.93
C SER A 188 -2.21 4.98 -21.87
N SER A 189 -1.22 4.76 -22.73
CA SER A 189 -1.11 3.57 -23.58
C SER A 189 -0.48 2.35 -22.88
N TYR A 190 0.03 2.52 -21.65
CA TYR A 190 0.67 1.44 -20.90
C TYR A 190 -0.36 0.60 -20.14
N PRO A 191 -0.61 -0.66 -20.53
CA PRO A 191 -1.67 -1.47 -19.95
C PRO A 191 -1.46 -1.81 -18.47
N LEU A 192 -0.20 -1.86 -18.02
CA LEU A 192 0.17 -2.20 -16.64
C LEU A 192 0.49 -0.99 -15.77
N LEU A 193 0.27 0.24 -16.25
CA LEU A 193 0.58 1.43 -15.46
C LEU A 193 -0.22 1.47 -14.14
N ALA A 194 -1.47 1.02 -14.18
CA ALA A 194 -2.34 0.96 -13.00
C ALA A 194 -1.84 0.03 -11.89
N ASP A 195 -1.11 -1.02 -12.27
CA ASP A 195 -0.58 -2.04 -11.36
C ASP A 195 0.80 -1.67 -10.80
N MET A 196 1.30 -0.49 -11.15
CA MET A 196 2.62 -0.03 -10.72
C MET A 196 2.70 0.07 -9.20
N LEU A 197 3.73 -0.56 -8.64
CA LEU A 197 4.11 -0.47 -7.24
C LEU A 197 5.58 -0.04 -7.13
N VAL A 198 5.83 1.06 -6.44
CA VAL A 198 7.18 1.62 -6.29
C VAL A 198 7.48 1.98 -4.84
N PRO A 199 8.73 1.90 -4.37
CA PRO A 199 9.09 2.42 -3.06
C PRO A 199 8.93 3.95 -3.01
N VAL A 200 8.73 4.50 -1.81
CA VAL A 200 8.63 5.96 -1.59
C VAL A 200 9.83 6.71 -2.19
N SER A 201 11.04 6.13 -2.13
CA SER A 201 12.24 6.69 -2.74
C SER A 201 12.06 6.93 -4.24
N MET A 202 11.60 5.93 -4.96
CA MET A 202 11.37 6.02 -6.40
C MET A 202 10.23 7.00 -6.73
N ALA A 203 9.16 7.03 -5.91
CA ALA A 203 8.08 7.99 -6.07
C ALA A 203 8.57 9.44 -6.05
N LEU A 204 9.59 9.76 -5.24
CA LEU A 204 10.18 11.10 -5.16
C LEU A 204 11.18 11.41 -6.28
N LEU A 205 11.93 10.40 -6.74
CA LEU A 205 13.00 10.54 -7.74
C LEU A 205 12.45 10.59 -9.17
N THR A 206 11.27 10.02 -9.40
CA THR A 206 10.69 9.90 -10.74
C THR A 206 10.15 11.24 -11.22
N GLU A 207 10.48 11.59 -12.45
CA GLU A 207 9.82 12.65 -13.21
C GLU A 207 8.63 12.03 -13.96
N TYR A 208 7.42 12.26 -13.49
CA TYR A 208 6.20 11.72 -14.09
C TYR A 208 5.78 12.57 -15.30
N THR A 209 6.59 12.50 -16.36
CA THR A 209 6.30 13.17 -17.64
C THR A 209 5.20 12.43 -18.41
N PRO A 210 4.56 13.08 -19.42
CA PRO A 210 3.62 12.39 -20.31
C PRO A 210 4.22 11.11 -20.91
N GLU A 211 5.47 11.15 -21.36
CA GLU A 211 6.18 10.02 -21.97
C GLU A 211 6.37 8.89 -20.94
N TYR A 212 6.78 9.24 -19.69
CA TYR A 212 6.92 8.24 -18.62
C TYR A 212 5.61 7.56 -18.30
N LEU A 213 4.49 8.30 -18.37
CA LEU A 213 3.14 7.80 -18.11
C LEU A 213 2.48 7.17 -19.35
N GLY A 214 3.19 7.09 -20.47
CA GLY A 214 2.66 6.52 -21.72
C GLY A 214 1.53 7.31 -22.33
N VAL A 215 1.49 8.63 -22.11
CA VAL A 215 0.50 9.52 -22.72
C VAL A 215 1.02 9.95 -24.10
N PRO A 216 0.32 9.62 -25.21
CA PRO A 216 0.76 9.97 -26.55
C PRO A 216 0.89 11.49 -26.71
N GLY A 217 1.97 11.93 -27.36
CA GLY A 217 2.15 13.32 -27.78
C GLY A 217 1.15 13.70 -28.87
N GLU A 218 0.90 15.00 -29.06
CA GLU A 218 0.00 15.50 -30.12
C GLU A 218 0.49 15.15 -31.54
N ASP A 219 1.78 14.79 -31.69
CA ASP A 219 2.41 14.44 -32.97
C ASP A 219 2.62 12.93 -33.17
N ASP A 220 2.17 12.08 -32.23
CA ASP A 220 2.28 10.63 -32.38
C ASP A 220 1.15 10.13 -33.27
N PRO A 221 1.42 9.68 -34.52
CA PRO A 221 0.37 9.07 -35.35
C PRO A 221 -0.13 7.86 -34.57
N ALA A 222 -1.41 7.84 -34.23
CA ALA A 222 -2.07 6.73 -33.58
C ALA A 222 -1.60 5.42 -34.22
N SER A 223 -0.73 4.70 -33.55
CA SER A 223 -0.25 3.40 -34.01
C SER A 223 -1.41 2.41 -33.92
N GLU A 224 -2.07 2.21 -35.04
CA GLU A 224 -2.88 1.03 -35.28
C GLU A 224 -1.95 -0.17 -35.18
N THR A 225 -1.88 -0.78 -34.04
CA THR A 225 -1.64 -2.21 -33.74
C THR A 225 -1.09 -2.37 -32.33
N PRO A 226 -1.69 -3.19 -31.47
CA PRO A 226 -1.03 -3.61 -30.25
C PRO A 226 0.12 -4.54 -30.66
N GLY A 227 1.34 -4.02 -30.62
CA GLY A 227 2.53 -4.84 -30.74
C GLY A 227 2.57 -5.85 -29.60
N VAL A 228 2.68 -7.11 -29.99
CA VAL A 228 2.99 -8.21 -29.06
C VAL A 228 4.31 -7.86 -28.37
N VAL A 229 4.24 -7.38 -27.16
CA VAL A 229 5.42 -7.22 -26.29
C VAL A 229 5.80 -8.61 -25.79
N ASP A 230 7.05 -8.99 -26.07
CA ASP A 230 7.66 -10.23 -25.60
C ASP A 230 7.53 -10.32 -24.07
N GLU A 231 6.82 -11.32 -23.56
CA GLU A 231 6.49 -11.56 -22.15
C GLU A 231 7.72 -11.81 -21.25
N ALA A 232 8.93 -11.79 -21.82
CA ALA A 232 10.16 -12.17 -21.12
C ALA A 232 10.87 -11.06 -20.35
N SER A 233 10.45 -9.77 -20.46
CA SER A 233 11.27 -8.64 -19.94
C SER A 233 10.68 -7.85 -18.77
N ALA A 234 9.46 -8.08 -18.31
CA ALA A 234 8.87 -7.33 -17.21
C ALA A 234 7.84 -8.16 -16.43
N ALA A 235 8.28 -9.26 -15.82
CA ALA A 235 7.44 -9.90 -14.81
C ALA A 235 7.54 -9.06 -13.51
N PRO A 236 6.42 -8.51 -12.98
CA PRO A 236 6.42 -7.93 -11.64
C PRO A 236 6.78 -9.02 -10.64
N VAL A 237 7.69 -8.74 -9.73
CA VAL A 237 8.17 -9.68 -8.71
C VAL A 237 7.05 -10.13 -7.76
N PHE A 238 5.88 -9.53 -7.87
CA PHE A 238 4.68 -9.86 -7.10
C PHE A 238 3.46 -9.92 -8.02
N ALA A 239 3.29 -11.06 -8.69
CA ALA A 239 2.02 -11.38 -9.31
C ALA A 239 0.95 -11.57 -8.22
N ARG A 240 -0.27 -11.09 -8.51
CA ARG A 240 -1.47 -11.35 -7.71
C ARG A 240 -1.57 -12.87 -7.50
N VAL A 241 -1.41 -13.34 -6.26
CA VAL A 241 -1.69 -14.74 -5.95
C VAL A 241 -3.21 -14.85 -5.87
N GLU A 242 -3.82 -15.46 -6.86
CA GLU A 242 -5.20 -15.90 -6.75
C GLU A 242 -5.23 -17.00 -5.66
N ASN A 243 -5.84 -16.66 -4.53
CA ASN A 243 -6.05 -17.60 -3.45
C ASN A 243 -7.10 -18.62 -3.90
N ASP A 244 -6.64 -19.69 -4.53
CA ASP A 244 -7.44 -20.89 -4.71
C ASP A 244 -7.56 -21.58 -3.34
N CYS A 245 -8.77 -21.54 -2.76
CA CYS A 245 -9.11 -22.20 -1.52
C CYS A 245 -9.27 -23.71 -1.75
N GLY A 246 -8.22 -24.35 -2.28
CA GLY A 246 -8.21 -25.74 -2.72
C GLY A 246 -8.09 -26.80 -1.63
N SER A 247 -8.10 -26.46 -0.32
CA SER A 247 -7.84 -27.45 0.72
C SER A 247 -9.05 -27.88 1.55
N CYS A 248 -10.22 -27.26 1.42
CA CYS A 248 -11.42 -27.63 2.19
C CYS A 248 -12.66 -27.75 1.30
N GLY A 249 -12.73 -28.40 0.27
CA GLY A 249 -13.88 -28.83 -0.58
C GLY A 249 -15.29 -28.28 -0.33
N GLU A 250 -15.46 -27.16 0.38
CA GLU A 250 -16.76 -26.59 0.74
C GLU A 250 -16.91 -25.15 0.23
N ALA A 251 -18.11 -24.83 -0.21
CA ALA A 251 -18.47 -23.54 -0.78
C ALA A 251 -18.28 -22.38 0.23
N PRO A 252 -17.85 -21.19 -0.24
CA PRO A 252 -17.71 -20.02 0.64
C PRO A 252 -19.05 -19.65 1.25
N GLY A 253 -19.11 -19.63 2.60
CA GLY A 253 -20.32 -19.30 3.38
C GLY A 253 -20.94 -20.44 4.16
N SER A 254 -20.34 -21.64 4.19
CA SER A 254 -20.84 -22.77 5.00
C SER A 254 -20.49 -22.60 6.49
N ALA A 255 -21.33 -23.14 7.38
CA ALA A 255 -21.16 -23.08 8.83
C ALA A 255 -19.85 -23.70 9.37
N ALA A 256 -19.15 -24.51 8.57
CA ALA A 256 -17.85 -25.10 8.90
C ALA A 256 -16.68 -24.07 8.86
N CYS A 257 -16.85 -22.94 8.16
CA CYS A 257 -15.87 -21.86 8.15
C CYS A 257 -15.81 -21.04 9.46
N ALA A 258 -16.74 -21.27 10.38
CA ALA A 258 -16.84 -20.55 11.67
C ALA A 258 -15.87 -21.06 12.76
N SER A 259 -15.08 -22.12 12.51
CA SER A 259 -14.17 -22.68 13.52
C SER A 259 -12.75 -22.10 13.53
N CYS A 260 -12.43 -21.20 12.60
CA CYS A 260 -11.17 -20.46 12.61
C CYS A 260 -11.34 -19.19 13.42
N GLY A 261 -11.17 -19.27 14.73
CA GLY A 261 -11.21 -18.25 15.79
C GLY A 261 -11.63 -16.83 15.40
N GLY A 262 -12.85 -16.45 15.78
CA GLY A 262 -13.47 -15.20 15.38
C GLY A 262 -12.65 -13.95 15.70
N SER A 263 -12.00 -13.39 14.66
CA SER A 263 -11.52 -12.03 14.70
C SER A 263 -12.60 -11.12 14.14
N THR A 264 -13.01 -10.12 14.91
CA THR A 264 -13.86 -9.02 14.40
C THR A 264 -13.06 -8.23 13.38
N SER A 265 -13.33 -8.44 12.08
CA SER A 265 -12.74 -7.66 11.03
C SER A 265 -13.63 -6.45 10.71
N TRP A 266 -13.03 -5.27 10.59
CA TRP A 266 -13.71 -4.07 10.12
C TRP A 266 -13.59 -4.01 8.60
N VAL A 267 -14.74 -3.96 7.91
CA VAL A 267 -14.82 -3.72 6.47
C VAL A 267 -14.98 -2.21 6.28
N LEU A 268 -14.15 -1.59 5.44
CA LEU A 268 -14.40 -0.25 4.95
C LEU A 268 -15.60 -0.33 3.99
N GLY A 269 -16.80 -0.04 4.52
CA GLY A 269 -18.06 -0.29 3.86
C GLY A 269 -18.37 0.72 2.75
N GLY A 270 -19.12 0.25 1.77
CA GLY A 270 -19.95 1.10 0.92
C GLY A 270 -21.12 1.71 1.71
N PRO A 271 -21.95 2.54 1.06
CA PRO A 271 -22.97 3.37 1.72
C PRO A 271 -24.21 2.55 2.15
N ASP A 272 -24.11 1.72 3.16
CA ASP A 272 -25.26 1.26 3.95
C ASP A 272 -24.83 0.27 5.05
N ASP A 273 -24.30 0.77 6.15
CA ASP A 273 -23.97 -0.09 7.30
C ASP A 273 -24.77 0.31 8.55
N SER A 274 -26.10 0.42 8.40
CA SER A 274 -27.02 0.63 9.52
C SER A 274 -27.60 -0.66 10.11
N ARG A 275 -27.05 -1.86 9.77
CA ARG A 275 -27.59 -3.15 10.21
C ARG A 275 -26.53 -4.14 10.69
N ALA A 276 -25.84 -3.83 11.77
CA ALA A 276 -25.21 -4.88 12.60
C ALA A 276 -25.56 -4.64 14.06
N LYS A 277 -26.72 -5.15 14.48
CA LYS A 277 -27.00 -5.33 15.90
C LYS A 277 -26.20 -6.53 16.41
N PRO A 278 -25.56 -6.44 17.59
CA PRO A 278 -24.97 -7.60 18.22
C PRO A 278 -26.09 -8.58 18.59
N ASP A 279 -25.97 -9.82 18.15
CA ASP A 279 -26.83 -10.92 18.56
C ASP A 279 -26.54 -11.29 20.02
N THR A 280 -27.42 -10.86 20.93
CA THR A 280 -27.45 -11.29 22.34
C THR A 280 -28.49 -12.35 22.47
N SER A 281 -28.24 -13.55 21.96
CA SER A 281 -29.09 -14.73 22.32
C SER A 281 -28.23 -15.94 22.60
N GLY A 282 -28.07 -16.26 23.85
CA GLY A 282 -27.38 -17.47 24.26
C GLY A 282 -27.29 -17.61 25.77
N LYS A 283 -28.41 -17.56 26.46
CA LYS A 283 -28.55 -18.20 27.79
C LYS A 283 -29.65 -19.21 27.72
N GLY A 284 -29.38 -20.37 28.19
CA GLY A 284 -30.38 -21.39 28.46
C GLY A 284 -29.73 -22.69 28.84
N ASP A 285 -29.69 -22.92 30.15
CA ASP A 285 -29.60 -24.17 30.93
C ASP A 285 -28.44 -25.13 30.69
#